data_dde794cbf37f2d15414d41f605fd6d6e
#
_entry.id   dde794cbf37f2d15414d41f605fd6d6e
#
_cell.length_a   1.000
_cell.length_b   1.000
_cell.length_c   1.000
_cell.angle_alpha   90.00
_cell.angle_beta   90.00
_cell.angle_gamma   90.00
#
_symmetry.space_group_name_H-M   'P 1'
#
loop_
_entity.id
_entity.type
_entity.pdbx_description
1 polymer ?
#
loop_
_entity_poly.entity_id
_entity_poly.type
_entity_poly.pdbx_seq_one_letter_code
_entity_poly.pdbx_strand_id
1 'polypeptide(L)'
;LLFVTGDLAAQNIHLSTPRTSLVLSAPAGGELKYVYYGSKLTENDCREVYNAPTMQHGAYPVYGMNCPGESALAVTHADGNMTLQMEVAGTEIKNTDGAVTAVIKLKDKVYPFSVNVCYKAYSDVDIIETWTEIAHAEKKNVMLRKFDSAFLPVRRGDVWLSSLYGSWANEGRLVQEPLEPGMKVIKNRDGVRNSHTAHAEVMFSLDGKPQENYGNVIG
;
A
#
# COMPACT_ATOMS: atom_id res chain seq x y z
N LEU A 1 19.65 -11.88 20.75
CA LEU A 1 19.89 -11.84 19.30
C LEU A 1 19.52 -13.20 18.73
N LEU A 2 18.30 -13.36 18.26
CA LEU A 2 17.89 -14.57 17.53
C LEU A 2 17.88 -14.21 16.05
N PHE A 3 18.90 -14.63 15.33
CA PHE A 3 18.86 -14.72 13.87
C PHE A 3 17.98 -15.92 13.53
N VAL A 4 16.73 -15.67 13.17
CA VAL A 4 15.92 -16.69 12.50
C VAL A 4 16.31 -16.66 11.03
N THR A 5 17.27 -17.51 10.65
CA THR A 5 17.45 -17.96 9.27
C THR A 5 16.35 -18.98 9.03
N GLY A 6 15.16 -18.48 8.70
CA GLY A 6 14.00 -19.32 8.44
C GLY A 6 13.84 -19.58 6.95
N ASP A 7 13.56 -20.84 6.66
CA ASP A 7 13.24 -21.47 5.40
C ASP A 7 12.55 -20.62 4.35
N LEU A 8 12.85 -20.93 3.08
CA LEU A 8 12.21 -20.45 1.84
C LEU A 8 10.72 -20.78 1.69
N ALA A 9 10.00 -20.99 2.77
CA ALA A 9 8.54 -21.12 2.78
C ALA A 9 7.89 -19.74 2.60
N ALA A 10 6.75 -19.71 1.91
CA ALA A 10 5.96 -18.50 1.71
C ALA A 10 5.78 -17.75 3.04
N GLN A 11 6.46 -16.63 3.20
CA GLN A 11 6.38 -15.87 4.44
C GLN A 11 5.11 -15.03 4.41
N ASN A 12 4.16 -15.44 5.23
CA ASN A 12 2.95 -14.69 5.47
C ASN A 12 3.22 -13.66 6.57
N ILE A 13 2.88 -12.41 6.31
CA ILE A 13 3.10 -11.29 7.22
C ILE A 13 1.75 -10.85 7.74
N HIS A 14 1.57 -10.89 9.05
CA HIS A 14 0.40 -10.38 9.73
C HIS A 14 0.78 -9.17 10.59
N LEU A 15 0.23 -8.03 10.25
CA LEU A 15 0.32 -6.79 11.02
C LEU A 15 -1.05 -6.46 11.59
N SER A 16 -1.11 -6.06 12.84
CA SER A 16 -2.38 -5.68 13.47
C SER A 16 -2.24 -4.46 14.36
N THR A 17 -3.27 -3.65 14.33
CA THR A 17 -3.55 -2.55 15.24
C THR A 17 -4.58 -3.00 16.30
N PRO A 18 -5.12 -2.13 17.16
CA PRO A 18 -6.22 -2.50 18.05
C PRO A 18 -7.47 -3.04 17.35
N ARG A 19 -7.80 -2.60 16.13
CA ARG A 19 -9.05 -2.94 15.45
C ARG A 19 -8.88 -3.47 14.03
N THR A 20 -7.70 -3.30 13.42
CA THR A 20 -7.44 -3.63 11.99
C THR A 20 -6.37 -4.70 11.87
N SER A 21 -6.49 -5.56 10.87
CA SER A 21 -5.45 -6.48 10.42
C SER A 21 -5.11 -6.25 8.95
N LEU A 22 -3.82 -6.29 8.68
CA LEU A 22 -3.23 -6.34 7.33
C LEU A 22 -2.47 -7.65 7.20
N VAL A 23 -2.83 -8.44 6.19
CA VAL A 23 -2.16 -9.71 5.90
C VAL A 23 -1.60 -9.66 4.49
N LEU A 24 -0.30 -9.95 4.39
CA LEU A 24 0.45 -9.99 3.14
C LEU A 24 1.04 -11.37 2.91
N SER A 25 1.15 -11.76 1.65
CA SER A 25 1.92 -12.92 1.22
C SER A 25 3.18 -12.44 0.49
N ALA A 26 4.33 -12.85 1.00
CA ALA A 26 5.66 -12.48 0.48
C ALA A 26 6.50 -13.73 0.21
N PRO A 27 6.13 -14.57 -0.77
CA PRO A 27 6.89 -15.76 -1.10
C PRO A 27 8.25 -15.38 -1.71
N ALA A 28 9.33 -16.00 -1.24
CA ALA A 28 10.67 -15.74 -1.76
C ALA A 28 10.73 -16.03 -3.28
N GLY A 29 11.26 -15.09 -4.06
CA GLY A 29 11.29 -15.15 -5.52
C GLY A 29 9.93 -14.94 -6.20
N GLY A 30 8.87 -14.71 -5.43
CA GLY A 30 7.52 -14.45 -5.92
C GLY A 30 7.10 -12.99 -5.80
N GLU A 31 5.83 -12.75 -6.06
CA GLU A 31 5.21 -11.44 -6.01
C GLU A 31 4.69 -11.13 -4.59
N LEU A 32 4.88 -9.90 -4.12
CA LEU A 32 4.25 -9.41 -2.89
C LEU A 32 2.75 -9.15 -3.16
N LYS A 33 1.87 -9.77 -2.37
CA LYS A 33 0.41 -9.66 -2.53
C LYS A 33 -0.30 -9.29 -1.25
N TYR A 34 -1.38 -8.54 -1.39
CA TYR A 34 -2.40 -8.43 -0.35
C TYR A 34 -3.18 -9.73 -0.25
N VAL A 35 -3.41 -10.19 0.97
CA VAL A 35 -4.25 -11.34 1.31
C VAL A 35 -5.52 -10.87 2.00
N TYR A 36 -5.39 -9.92 2.93
CA TYR A 36 -6.50 -9.35 3.67
C TYR A 36 -6.17 -7.94 4.17
N TYR A 37 -7.16 -7.08 4.18
CA TYR A 37 -7.16 -5.82 4.91
C TYR A 37 -8.57 -5.56 5.43
N GLY A 38 -8.73 -5.33 6.72
CA GLY A 38 -10.04 -5.13 7.34
C GLY A 38 -10.01 -5.28 8.85
N SER A 39 -11.15 -5.65 9.44
CA SER A 39 -11.29 -5.85 10.89
C SER A 39 -10.24 -6.80 11.44
N LYS A 40 -9.86 -6.59 12.70
CA LYS A 40 -8.85 -7.40 13.37
C LYS A 40 -9.19 -8.88 13.33
N LEU A 41 -8.24 -9.69 12.88
CA LEU A 41 -8.32 -11.13 12.81
C LEU A 41 -7.73 -11.79 14.08
N THR A 42 -8.30 -12.93 14.46
CA THR A 42 -7.65 -13.85 15.39
C THR A 42 -6.60 -14.69 14.65
N GLU A 43 -5.75 -15.42 15.38
CA GLU A 43 -4.77 -16.34 14.77
C GLU A 43 -5.43 -17.43 13.92
N ASN A 44 -6.61 -17.92 14.32
CA ASN A 44 -7.37 -18.91 13.55
C ASN A 44 -7.90 -18.31 12.25
N ASP A 45 -8.50 -17.11 12.33
CA ASP A 45 -8.99 -16.39 11.15
C ASP A 45 -7.86 -16.10 10.15
N CYS A 46 -6.65 -15.78 10.63
CA CYS A 46 -5.48 -15.60 9.76
C CYS A 46 -5.17 -16.85 8.94
N ARG A 47 -5.26 -18.05 9.54
CA ARG A 47 -5.03 -19.32 8.81
C ARG A 47 -6.10 -19.56 7.74
N GLU A 48 -7.34 -19.26 8.04
CA GLU A 48 -8.45 -19.36 7.07
C GLU A 48 -8.26 -18.38 5.92
N VAL A 49 -7.90 -17.14 6.20
CA VAL A 49 -7.65 -16.11 5.18
C VAL A 49 -6.47 -16.47 4.28
N TYR A 50 -5.42 -17.14 4.78
CA TYR A 50 -4.33 -17.63 3.93
C TYR A 50 -4.78 -18.72 2.98
N ASN A 51 -5.70 -19.59 3.39
CA ASN A 51 -6.23 -20.67 2.56
C ASN A 51 -7.28 -20.17 1.56
N ALA A 52 -8.00 -19.12 1.91
CA ALA A 52 -9.03 -18.49 1.07
C ALA A 52 -8.88 -16.96 1.12
N PRO A 53 -7.85 -16.39 0.45
CA PRO A 53 -7.57 -14.97 0.53
C PRO A 53 -8.73 -14.16 -0.05
N THR A 54 -9.13 -13.15 0.69
CA THR A 54 -10.18 -12.20 0.27
C THR A 54 -9.68 -11.18 -0.75
N MET A 55 -8.35 -11.03 -0.82
CA MET A 55 -7.65 -10.17 -1.77
C MET A 55 -6.51 -10.98 -2.42
N GLN A 56 -6.29 -10.80 -3.71
CA GLN A 56 -5.18 -11.44 -4.44
C GLN A 56 -4.50 -10.42 -5.39
N HIS A 57 -4.47 -9.18 -4.97
CA HIS A 57 -3.85 -8.10 -5.74
C HIS A 57 -2.39 -7.93 -5.34
N GLY A 58 -1.55 -7.56 -6.30
CA GLY A 58 -0.19 -7.12 -6.02
C GLY A 58 -0.21 -5.98 -5.01
N ALA A 59 0.64 -6.05 -3.99
CA ALA A 59 0.72 -5.02 -2.97
C ALA A 59 1.61 -3.83 -3.40
N TYR A 60 2.46 -4.04 -4.39
CA TYR A 60 3.25 -2.98 -5.01
C TYR A 60 3.46 -3.29 -6.51
N PRO A 61 2.42 -3.09 -7.34
CA PRO A 61 2.49 -3.39 -8.76
C PRO A 61 3.46 -2.46 -9.48
N VAL A 62 4.28 -3.02 -10.37
CA VAL A 62 5.28 -2.26 -11.12
C VAL A 62 5.01 -2.32 -12.63
N TYR A 63 5.45 -1.30 -13.35
CA TYR A 63 5.33 -1.28 -14.81
C TYR A 63 6.18 -2.40 -15.45
N GLY A 64 5.57 -3.17 -16.33
CA GLY A 64 6.23 -4.30 -17.00
C GLY A 64 5.91 -5.68 -16.41
N MET A 65 5.25 -5.77 -15.26
CA MET A 65 4.64 -7.00 -14.74
C MET A 65 3.15 -7.06 -15.11
N ASN A 66 2.49 -8.19 -14.81
CA ASN A 66 1.06 -8.40 -15.06
C ASN A 66 0.19 -7.47 -14.18
N CYS A 67 0.26 -6.17 -14.46
CA CYS A 67 -0.56 -5.17 -13.80
C CYS A 67 -1.52 -4.57 -14.84
N PRO A 68 -2.80 -4.94 -14.82
CA PRO A 68 -3.78 -4.45 -15.79
C PRO A 68 -4.25 -3.01 -15.53
N GLY A 69 -3.83 -2.42 -14.42
CA GLY A 69 -4.19 -1.07 -14.00
C GLY A 69 -2.97 -0.16 -13.85
N GLU A 70 -3.12 0.86 -13.01
CA GLU A 70 -2.04 1.77 -12.65
C GLU A 70 -0.95 1.06 -11.85
N SER A 71 0.30 1.24 -12.23
CA SER A 71 1.44 0.75 -11.46
C SER A 71 1.77 1.70 -10.31
N ALA A 72 2.27 1.17 -9.20
CA ALA A 72 2.81 1.96 -8.10
C ALA A 72 4.23 2.48 -8.41
N LEU A 73 4.95 1.81 -9.30
CA LEU A 73 6.30 2.18 -9.70
C LEU A 73 6.48 2.06 -11.21
N ALA A 74 7.02 3.10 -11.84
CA ALA A 74 7.47 3.09 -13.22
C ALA A 74 8.82 3.81 -13.33
N VAL A 75 9.77 3.18 -14.00
CA VAL A 75 11.12 3.71 -14.20
C VAL A 75 11.52 3.65 -15.67
N THR A 76 12.54 4.43 -16.04
CA THR A 76 13.33 4.17 -17.24
C THR A 76 14.75 3.89 -16.79
N HIS A 77 15.22 2.67 -17.06
CA HIS A 77 16.56 2.22 -16.75
C HIS A 77 17.62 2.96 -17.57
N ALA A 78 18.87 2.81 -17.19
CA ALA A 78 20.00 3.52 -17.82
C ALA A 78 20.22 3.19 -19.30
N ASP A 79 19.69 2.09 -19.79
CA ASP A 79 19.69 1.65 -21.19
C ASP A 79 18.42 2.04 -21.97
N GLY A 80 17.46 2.70 -21.33
CA GLY A 80 16.20 3.11 -21.91
C GLY A 80 15.04 2.11 -21.73
N ASN A 81 15.29 0.91 -21.22
CA ASN A 81 14.24 -0.06 -20.92
C ASN A 81 13.32 0.46 -19.78
N MET A 82 12.04 0.13 -19.85
CA MET A 82 11.05 0.54 -18.85
C MET A 82 10.49 -0.64 -18.05
N THR A 83 10.85 -1.87 -18.39
CA THR A 83 10.29 -3.07 -17.76
C THR A 83 10.96 -3.36 -16.43
N LEU A 84 10.16 -3.48 -15.38
CA LEU A 84 10.57 -4.00 -14.07
C LEU A 84 10.02 -5.41 -13.87
N GLN A 85 10.84 -6.30 -13.30
CA GLN A 85 10.46 -7.66 -12.92
C GLN A 85 10.82 -7.91 -11.45
N MET A 86 10.01 -7.33 -10.56
CA MET A 86 10.27 -7.37 -9.13
C MET A 86 9.87 -8.70 -8.51
N GLU A 87 10.74 -9.23 -7.65
CA GLU A 87 10.48 -10.39 -6.81
C GLU A 87 10.85 -10.12 -5.36
N VAL A 88 10.21 -10.84 -4.44
CA VAL A 88 10.54 -10.78 -3.01
C VAL A 88 11.94 -11.38 -2.79
N ALA A 89 12.86 -10.55 -2.33
CA ALA A 89 14.21 -10.95 -1.97
C ALA A 89 14.36 -11.29 -0.48
N GLY A 90 13.43 -10.82 0.36
CA GLY A 90 13.42 -11.09 1.79
C GLY A 90 12.47 -10.19 2.55
N THR A 91 12.27 -10.53 3.82
CA THR A 91 11.42 -9.77 4.73
C THR A 91 12.13 -9.61 6.07
N GLU A 92 11.88 -8.49 6.72
CA GLU A 92 12.40 -8.18 8.05
C GLU A 92 11.26 -7.66 8.92
N ILE A 93 11.05 -8.24 10.08
CA ILE A 93 10.06 -7.81 11.06
C ILE A 93 10.78 -7.23 12.27
N LYS A 94 10.45 -5.99 12.61
CA LYS A 94 11.00 -5.28 13.78
C LYS A 94 9.88 -4.97 14.75
N ASN A 95 10.00 -5.49 15.97
CA ASN A 95 9.13 -5.13 17.08
C ASN A 95 9.81 -4.01 17.87
N THR A 96 9.13 -2.89 18.00
CA THR A 96 9.52 -1.76 18.84
C THR A 96 8.44 -1.53 19.89
N ASP A 97 8.75 -0.77 20.94
CA ASP A 97 7.74 -0.36 21.90
C ASP A 97 6.64 0.45 21.18
N GLY A 98 5.42 -0.07 21.22
CA GLY A 98 4.25 0.55 20.61
C GLY A 98 4.04 0.32 19.12
N ALA A 99 4.89 -0.44 18.39
CA ALA A 99 4.67 -0.71 16.98
C ALA A 99 5.40 -1.96 16.43
N VAL A 100 4.84 -2.54 15.38
CA VAL A 100 5.47 -3.60 14.58
C VAL A 100 5.73 -3.08 13.17
N THR A 101 6.98 -3.15 12.72
CA THR A 101 7.37 -2.74 11.36
C THR A 101 7.77 -3.95 10.54
N ALA A 102 7.17 -4.09 9.36
CA ALA A 102 7.56 -5.05 8.35
C ALA A 102 8.25 -4.34 7.19
N VAL A 103 9.44 -4.79 6.81
CA VAL A 103 10.18 -4.34 5.63
C VAL A 103 10.27 -5.49 4.64
N ILE A 104 9.60 -5.36 3.51
CA ILE A 104 9.61 -6.35 2.43
C ILE A 104 10.56 -5.85 1.35
N LYS A 105 11.64 -6.58 1.14
CA LYS A 105 12.69 -6.25 0.17
C LYS A 105 12.33 -6.86 -1.18
N LEU A 106 12.08 -6.01 -2.16
CA LEU A 106 11.88 -6.39 -3.56
C LEU A 106 13.15 -6.09 -4.34
N LYS A 107 13.53 -6.96 -5.26
CA LYS A 107 14.64 -6.76 -6.20
C LYS A 107 14.18 -7.01 -7.62
N ASP A 108 14.72 -6.28 -8.57
CA ASP A 108 14.54 -6.58 -9.99
C ASP A 108 15.39 -7.78 -10.40
N LYS A 109 14.87 -8.63 -11.33
CA LYS A 109 15.57 -9.82 -11.81
C LYS A 109 16.70 -9.53 -12.78
N VAL A 110 16.66 -8.38 -13.43
CA VAL A 110 17.57 -8.02 -14.54
C VAL A 110 18.49 -6.88 -14.13
N TYR A 111 17.92 -5.85 -13.50
CA TYR A 111 18.66 -4.64 -13.15
C TYR A 111 19.05 -4.61 -11.67
N PRO A 112 20.17 -3.95 -11.32
CA PRO A 112 20.53 -3.70 -9.91
C PRO A 112 19.64 -2.60 -9.33
N PHE A 113 18.34 -2.90 -9.25
CA PHE A 113 17.27 -2.02 -8.78
C PHE A 113 16.47 -2.72 -7.68
N SER A 114 16.15 -2.01 -6.62
CA SER A 114 15.45 -2.56 -5.47
C SER A 114 14.47 -1.58 -4.84
N VAL A 115 13.45 -2.12 -4.21
CA VAL A 115 12.46 -1.37 -3.43
C VAL A 115 12.23 -2.07 -2.10
N ASN A 116 12.28 -1.33 -1.00
CA ASN A 116 11.75 -1.77 0.26
C ASN A 116 10.31 -1.23 0.38
N VAL A 117 9.34 -2.12 0.50
CA VAL A 117 7.95 -1.77 0.82
C VAL A 117 7.78 -1.96 2.31
N CYS A 118 7.49 -0.87 3.00
CA CYS A 118 7.50 -0.81 4.46
C CYS A 118 6.10 -0.56 4.99
N TYR A 119 5.74 -1.30 6.04
CA TYR A 119 4.48 -1.13 6.78
C TYR A 119 4.79 -1.09 8.28
N LYS A 120 4.16 -0.17 8.99
CA LYS A 120 4.29 -0.05 10.44
C LYS A 120 2.91 0.05 11.08
N ALA A 121 2.55 -0.96 11.85
CA ALA A 121 1.30 -1.04 12.59
C ALA A 121 1.52 -0.58 14.04
N TYR A 122 0.73 0.36 14.50
CA TYR A 122 0.79 0.86 15.87
C TYR A 122 -0.10 0.04 16.80
N SER A 123 0.38 -0.19 18.03
CA SER A 123 -0.31 -1.05 19.01
C SER A 123 -1.39 -0.33 19.82
N ASP A 124 -1.29 0.98 19.93
CA ASP A 124 -2.13 1.85 20.76
C ASP A 124 -3.17 2.65 19.97
N VAL A 125 -2.94 2.81 18.67
CA VAL A 125 -3.84 3.52 17.75
C VAL A 125 -4.12 2.67 16.51
N ASP A 126 -5.27 2.90 15.88
CA ASP A 126 -5.70 2.14 14.70
C ASP A 126 -5.12 2.71 13.41
N ILE A 127 -3.79 2.77 13.34
CA ILE A 127 -3.03 3.33 12.21
C ILE A 127 -2.02 2.32 11.69
N ILE A 128 -1.97 2.18 10.37
CA ILE A 128 -0.89 1.51 9.64
C ILE A 128 -0.23 2.54 8.75
N GLU A 129 1.02 2.85 9.06
CA GLU A 129 1.87 3.71 8.24
C GLU A 129 2.51 2.89 7.12
N THR A 130 2.64 3.46 5.92
CA THR A 130 3.32 2.81 4.80
C THR A 130 4.21 3.79 4.05
N TRP A 131 5.39 3.31 3.63
CA TRP A 131 6.33 4.06 2.78
C TRP A 131 7.16 3.11 1.93
N THR A 132 7.86 3.67 0.97
CA THR A 132 8.79 2.92 0.12
C THR A 132 10.18 3.55 0.12
N GLU A 133 11.20 2.70 0.01
CA GLU A 133 12.59 3.11 -0.16
C GLU A 133 13.09 2.52 -1.48
N ILE A 134 13.52 3.38 -2.41
CA ILE A 134 13.94 2.98 -3.74
C ILE A 134 15.44 3.16 -3.85
N ALA A 135 16.15 2.14 -4.34
CA ALA A 135 17.59 2.18 -4.56
C ALA A 135 17.97 1.50 -5.87
N HIS A 136 19.05 1.99 -6.49
CA HIS A 136 19.64 1.34 -7.65
C HIS A 136 21.17 1.47 -7.64
N ALA A 137 21.84 0.55 -8.32
CA ALA A 137 23.29 0.55 -8.53
C ALA A 137 23.66 0.50 -10.03
N GLU A 138 22.78 0.99 -10.90
CA GLU A 138 23.07 1.13 -12.32
C GLU A 138 24.18 2.16 -12.55
N LYS A 139 25.02 1.94 -13.55
CA LYS A 139 26.18 2.80 -13.85
C LYS A 139 25.83 4.21 -14.34
N LYS A 140 24.60 4.40 -14.82
CA LYS A 140 24.09 5.68 -15.31
C LYS A 140 22.78 6.04 -14.60
N ASN A 141 22.27 7.23 -14.87
CA ASN A 141 21.05 7.72 -14.27
C ASN A 141 19.84 6.87 -14.65
N VAL A 142 19.00 6.61 -13.68
CA VAL A 142 17.67 6.02 -13.82
C VAL A 142 16.64 7.15 -13.64
N MET A 143 15.61 7.15 -14.45
CA MET A 143 14.52 8.11 -14.32
C MET A 143 13.33 7.48 -13.62
N LEU A 144 12.98 7.96 -12.45
CA LEU A 144 11.73 7.63 -11.79
C LEU A 144 10.58 8.40 -12.47
N ARG A 145 9.69 7.68 -13.14
CA ARG A 145 8.53 8.27 -13.84
C ARG A 145 7.31 8.35 -12.93
N LYS A 146 7.16 7.32 -12.08
CA LYS A 146 6.12 7.24 -11.06
C LYS A 146 6.67 6.46 -9.87
N PHE A 147 6.31 6.89 -8.67
CA PHE A 147 6.59 6.16 -7.43
C PHE A 147 5.53 6.51 -6.40
N ASP A 148 4.85 5.50 -5.91
CA ASP A 148 3.82 5.64 -4.88
C ASP A 148 4.39 5.15 -3.55
N SER A 149 4.06 5.83 -2.46
CA SER A 149 4.40 5.38 -1.11
C SER A 149 3.45 4.30 -0.60
N ALA A 150 2.27 4.18 -1.19
CA ALA A 150 1.27 3.17 -0.89
C ALA A 150 0.47 2.79 -2.14
N PHE A 151 0.05 1.54 -2.19
CA PHE A 151 -0.95 1.05 -3.13
C PHE A 151 -1.93 0.19 -2.34
N LEU A 152 -3.21 0.56 -2.34
CA LEU A 152 -4.24 -0.16 -1.61
C LEU A 152 -5.39 -0.52 -2.57
N PRO A 153 -5.58 -1.80 -2.92
CA PRO A 153 -6.72 -2.23 -3.69
C PRO A 153 -7.98 -2.19 -2.82
N VAL A 154 -9.03 -1.58 -3.34
CA VAL A 154 -10.35 -1.54 -2.71
C VAL A 154 -11.27 -2.49 -3.47
N ARG A 155 -12.10 -3.27 -2.76
CA ARG A 155 -13.06 -4.18 -3.39
C ARG A 155 -14.04 -3.40 -4.27
N ARG A 156 -14.50 -4.03 -5.33
CA ARG A 156 -15.60 -3.49 -6.15
C ARG A 156 -16.88 -3.45 -5.33
N GLY A 157 -17.68 -2.40 -5.52
CA GLY A 157 -18.93 -2.18 -4.83
C GLY A 157 -19.43 -0.76 -5.03
N ASP A 158 -20.39 -0.35 -4.24
CA ASP A 158 -20.85 1.03 -4.17
C ASP A 158 -19.91 1.86 -3.30
N VAL A 159 -18.73 2.16 -3.87
CA VAL A 159 -17.66 2.89 -3.16
C VAL A 159 -17.89 4.39 -3.28
N TRP A 160 -17.87 5.07 -2.15
CA TRP A 160 -17.95 6.51 -2.06
C TRP A 160 -16.64 7.10 -1.57
N LEU A 161 -16.23 8.20 -2.16
CA LEU A 161 -15.06 8.97 -1.80
C LEU A 161 -15.47 10.23 -1.04
N SER A 162 -14.94 10.39 0.16
CA SER A 162 -15.02 11.63 0.91
C SER A 162 -13.67 12.31 0.89
N SER A 163 -13.64 13.58 0.57
CA SER A 163 -12.44 14.41 0.50
C SER A 163 -12.74 15.83 0.98
N LEU A 164 -11.70 16.54 1.36
CA LEU A 164 -11.80 17.91 1.85
C LEU A 164 -11.16 18.86 0.84
N TYR A 165 -11.89 19.89 0.48
CA TYR A 165 -11.46 20.98 -0.38
C TYR A 165 -11.56 22.31 0.34
N GLY A 166 -10.89 23.32 -0.19
CA GLY A 166 -10.95 24.64 0.38
C GLY A 166 -10.50 25.76 -0.55
N SER A 167 -10.58 26.94 -0.02
CA SER A 167 -10.00 28.16 -0.55
C SER A 167 -9.72 29.09 0.63
N TRP A 168 -9.12 30.22 0.38
CA TRP A 168 -8.88 31.20 1.44
C TRP A 168 -10.19 31.58 2.18
N ALA A 169 -10.18 31.52 3.50
CA ALA A 169 -11.33 31.72 4.40
C ALA A 169 -12.53 30.78 4.14
N ASN A 170 -12.32 29.63 3.50
CA ASN A 170 -13.35 28.64 3.22
C ASN A 170 -12.72 27.23 3.12
N GLU A 171 -11.91 26.88 4.13
CA GLU A 171 -11.20 25.63 4.21
C GLU A 171 -12.10 24.49 4.72
N GLY A 172 -11.69 23.25 4.45
CA GLY A 172 -12.28 22.06 5.03
C GLY A 172 -13.68 21.71 4.55
N ARG A 173 -14.04 22.06 3.31
CA ARG A 173 -15.35 21.70 2.74
C ARG A 173 -15.38 20.23 2.39
N LEU A 174 -16.26 19.47 3.04
CA LEU A 174 -16.49 18.07 2.75
C LEU A 174 -17.21 17.89 1.41
N VAL A 175 -16.60 17.09 0.53
CA VAL A 175 -17.20 16.59 -0.71
C VAL A 175 -17.30 15.09 -0.61
N GLN A 176 -18.49 14.56 -0.90
CA GLN A 176 -18.78 13.14 -0.94
C GLN A 176 -19.38 12.79 -2.30
N GLU A 177 -18.76 11.86 -3.00
CA GLU A 177 -19.16 11.47 -4.34
C GLU A 177 -19.00 9.96 -4.55
N PRO A 178 -19.86 9.32 -5.37
CA PRO A 178 -19.64 7.95 -5.76
C PRO A 178 -18.36 7.86 -6.59
N LEU A 179 -17.61 6.78 -6.42
CA LEU A 179 -16.41 6.51 -7.20
C LEU A 179 -16.80 5.82 -8.51
N GLU A 180 -16.95 6.61 -9.55
CA GLU A 180 -17.28 6.13 -10.88
C GLU A 180 -16.07 5.47 -11.58
N PRO A 181 -16.31 4.60 -12.59
CA PRO A 181 -15.24 4.02 -13.41
C PRO A 181 -14.38 5.11 -14.05
N GLY A 182 -13.06 4.95 -13.97
CA GLY A 182 -12.09 5.90 -14.50
C GLY A 182 -11.01 6.22 -13.48
N MET A 183 -10.35 7.36 -13.65
CA MET A 183 -9.32 7.84 -12.73
C MET A 183 -9.79 9.11 -12.04
N LYS A 184 -9.83 9.08 -10.72
CA LYS A 184 -10.01 10.27 -9.88
C LYS A 184 -8.66 10.67 -9.30
N VAL A 185 -8.27 11.93 -9.49
CA VAL A 185 -7.01 12.48 -8.97
C VAL A 185 -7.33 13.60 -8.00
N ILE A 186 -6.87 13.45 -6.75
CA ILE A 186 -6.86 14.51 -5.75
C ILE A 186 -5.43 15.01 -5.66
N LYS A 187 -5.21 16.27 -5.98
CA LYS A 187 -3.87 16.84 -6.07
C LYS A 187 -3.82 18.22 -5.43
N ASN A 188 -2.89 18.38 -4.51
CA ASN A 188 -2.52 19.68 -3.99
C ASN A 188 -1.26 20.18 -4.73
N ARG A 189 -1.25 21.45 -5.14
CA ARG A 189 -0.13 22.12 -5.79
C ARG A 189 0.35 23.35 -5.03
N ASP A 190 -0.22 23.61 -3.86
CA ASP A 190 0.02 24.84 -3.09
C ASP A 190 1.14 24.66 -2.04
N GLY A 191 2.03 23.71 -2.26
CA GLY A 191 3.17 23.41 -1.41
C GLY A 191 2.70 22.97 -0.02
N VAL A 192 3.08 23.72 1.02
CA VAL A 192 2.73 23.41 2.41
C VAL A 192 1.29 23.75 2.79
N ARG A 193 0.52 24.41 1.91
CA ARG A 193 -0.85 24.82 2.18
C ARG A 193 -1.85 23.76 1.68
N ASN A 194 -1.94 22.66 2.38
CA ASN A 194 -2.83 21.57 1.99
C ASN A 194 -4.34 21.87 2.19
N SER A 195 -4.70 22.91 2.92
CA SER A 195 -6.10 23.28 3.17
C SER A 195 -6.73 24.17 2.11
N HIS A 196 -5.96 24.73 1.18
CA HIS A 196 -6.47 25.71 0.22
C HIS A 196 -7.14 25.11 -1.00
N THR A 197 -6.62 24.01 -1.55
CA THR A 197 -7.17 23.40 -2.76
C THR A 197 -7.76 22.03 -2.46
N ALA A 198 -6.93 21.11 -1.98
CA ALA A 198 -7.34 19.77 -1.60
C ALA A 198 -6.48 19.32 -0.41
N HIS A 199 -7.12 18.71 0.56
CA HIS A 199 -6.42 18.04 1.65
C HIS A 199 -5.79 16.74 1.15
N ALA A 200 -4.74 16.30 1.83
CA ALA A 200 -4.06 15.04 1.54
C ALA A 200 -4.83 13.82 2.09
N GLU A 201 -5.92 14.04 2.82
CA GLU A 201 -6.73 13.00 3.40
C GLU A 201 -7.90 12.63 2.50
N VAL A 202 -8.17 11.34 2.41
CA VAL A 202 -9.35 10.78 1.76
C VAL A 202 -9.95 9.69 2.62
N MET A 203 -11.24 9.46 2.48
CA MET A 203 -11.94 8.39 3.15
C MET A 203 -12.80 7.64 2.13
N PHE A 204 -12.67 6.30 2.11
CA PHE A 204 -13.49 5.42 1.29
C PHE A 204 -14.58 4.78 2.13
N SER A 205 -15.83 4.90 1.70
CA SER A 205 -16.94 4.13 2.22
C SER A 205 -17.27 3.01 1.24
N LEU A 206 -17.28 1.76 1.71
CA LEU A 206 -17.27 0.58 0.83
C LEU A 206 -18.67 0.05 0.48
N ASP A 207 -19.70 0.50 1.20
CA ASP A 207 -21.07 -0.02 1.10
C ASP A 207 -22.11 1.11 0.91
N GLY A 208 -21.74 2.12 0.13
CA GLY A 208 -22.60 3.26 -0.17
C GLY A 208 -22.13 4.57 0.48
N LYS A 209 -22.97 5.60 0.38
CA LYS A 209 -22.68 6.92 0.96
C LYS A 209 -22.47 6.81 2.47
N PRO A 210 -21.40 7.43 3.02
CA PRO A 210 -21.15 7.42 4.46
C PRO A 210 -22.35 7.95 5.26
N GLN A 211 -22.69 7.22 6.31
CA GLN A 211 -23.76 7.61 7.25
C GLN A 211 -23.21 7.53 8.67
N GLU A 212 -23.80 8.30 9.58
CA GLU A 212 -23.48 8.20 10.99
C GLU A 212 -23.88 6.80 11.50
N ASN A 213 -22.97 6.11 12.14
CA ASN A 213 -23.14 4.75 12.72
C ASN A 213 -23.35 3.59 11.72
N TYR A 214 -23.11 3.77 10.42
CA TYR A 214 -23.25 2.68 9.46
C TYR A 214 -22.22 2.76 8.33
N GLY A 215 -21.66 1.60 7.96
CA GLY A 215 -20.75 1.41 6.83
C GLY A 215 -19.32 1.03 7.24
N ASN A 216 -18.58 0.46 6.27
CA ASN A 216 -17.15 0.21 6.38
C ASN A 216 -16.39 1.38 5.77
N VAL A 217 -15.50 1.97 6.54
CA VAL A 217 -14.74 3.16 6.13
C VAL A 217 -13.25 2.87 6.22
N ILE A 218 -12.50 3.31 5.20
CA ILE A 218 -11.04 3.32 5.16
C ILE A 218 -10.62 4.79 5.01
N GLY A 219 -9.86 5.28 5.95
CA GLY A 219 -9.30 6.62 5.94
C GLY A 219 -7.78 6.62 5.77
#